data_3337ecdb8e6185da44be46811cc0eaac
#
_entry.id   3337ecdb8e6185da44be46811cc0eaac
#
_cell.length_a   1.000
_cell.length_b   1.000
_cell.length_c   1.000
_cell.angle_alpha   90.00
_cell.angle_beta   90.00
_cell.angle_gamma   90.00
#
_symmetry.space_group_name_H-M   'P 1'
#
loop_
_entity.id
_entity.type
_entity.pdbx_description
1 polymer ?
#
loop_
_entity_poly.entity_id
_entity_poly.type
_entity_poly.pdbx_seq_one_letter_code
_entity_poly.pdbx_strand_id
1 'polypeptide(L)' 'MQTLLTQREAAAQLRLSQRTLERFRVSGDGPTYVKAGRLVRYREQDLEKWIASRVVGSTSEGDRL' A
#
# COMPACT_ATOMS: atom_id res chain seq x y z
N MET A 1 1.72 21.07 1.45
CA MET A 1 0.76 20.15 0.84
C MET A 1 1.43 18.85 0.49
N GLN A 2 0.77 17.74 0.72
CA GLN A 2 1.34 16.44 0.46
C GLN A 2 1.27 16.10 -1.03
N THR A 3 2.29 15.40 -1.48
CA THR A 3 2.29 14.86 -2.81
C THR A 3 1.41 13.61 -2.86
N LEU A 4 0.54 13.56 -3.83
CA LEU A 4 -0.24 12.36 -4.05
C LEU A 4 0.51 11.48 -5.04
N LEU A 5 0.55 10.20 -4.74
CA LEU A 5 1.26 9.23 -5.55
C LEU A 5 0.29 8.54 -6.48
N THR A 6 0.73 8.29 -7.70
CA THR A 6 -0.05 7.44 -8.59
C THR A 6 0.06 6.00 -8.11
N GLN A 7 -0.80 5.15 -8.65
CA GLN A 7 -0.71 3.72 -8.33
C GLN A 7 0.67 3.17 -8.67
N ARG A 8 1.23 3.61 -9.79
CA ARG A 8 2.53 3.15 -10.21
C ARG A 8 3.60 3.57 -9.21
N GLU A 9 3.54 4.82 -8.78
CA GLU A 9 4.52 5.33 -7.82
C GLU A 9 4.38 4.63 -6.47
N ALA A 10 3.15 4.44 -6.04
CA ALA A 10 2.92 3.78 -4.75
C ALA A 10 3.40 2.34 -4.80
N ALA A 11 3.11 1.65 -5.89
CA ALA A 11 3.57 0.27 -6.03
C ALA A 11 5.09 0.19 -6.00
N ALA A 12 5.75 1.14 -6.65
CA ALA A 12 7.20 1.18 -6.65
C ALA A 12 7.75 1.38 -5.24
N GLN A 13 7.13 2.26 -4.47
CA GLN A 13 7.57 2.49 -3.10
C GLN A 13 7.38 1.25 -2.24
N LEU A 14 6.31 0.53 -2.47
CA LEU A 14 6.03 -0.68 -1.71
C LEU A 14 6.75 -1.89 -2.28
N ARG A 15 7.41 -1.72 -3.40
CA ARG A 15 8.09 -2.80 -4.11
C ARG A 15 7.13 -3.91 -4.49
N LEU A 16 5.94 -3.51 -4.86
CA LEU A 16 4.91 -4.43 -5.35
C LEU A 16 4.63 -4.14 -6.81
N SER A 17 4.09 -5.11 -7.50
CA SER A 17 3.59 -4.84 -8.84
C SER A 17 2.32 -4.03 -8.74
N GLN A 18 2.03 -3.28 -9.80
CA GLN A 18 0.78 -2.52 -9.81
C GLN A 18 -0.43 -3.45 -9.70
N ARG A 19 -0.32 -4.61 -10.31
CA ARG A 19 -1.41 -5.58 -10.24
C ARG A 19 -1.67 -6.02 -8.81
N THR A 20 -0.60 -6.27 -8.07
CA THR A 20 -0.74 -6.68 -6.68
C THR A 20 -1.40 -5.57 -5.86
N LEU A 21 -0.95 -4.34 -6.06
CA LEU A 21 -1.53 -3.22 -5.34
C LEU A 21 -3.00 -3.04 -5.69
N GLU A 22 -3.33 -3.25 -6.96
CA GLU A 22 -4.71 -3.16 -7.40
C GLU A 22 -5.57 -4.23 -6.73
N ARG A 23 -5.04 -5.44 -6.62
CA ARG A 23 -5.77 -6.50 -5.94
C ARG A 23 -6.02 -6.16 -4.48
N PHE A 24 -5.03 -5.61 -3.81
CA PHE A 24 -5.22 -5.17 -2.43
C PHE A 24 -6.30 -4.12 -2.34
N ARG A 25 -6.34 -3.19 -3.30
CA ARG A 25 -7.35 -2.16 -3.28
C ARG A 25 -8.75 -2.74 -3.43
N VAL A 26 -8.88 -3.69 -4.34
CA VAL A 26 -10.17 -4.31 -4.59
C VAL A 26 -10.63 -5.15 -3.40
N SER A 27 -9.71 -5.86 -2.78
CA SER A 27 -10.07 -6.71 -1.64
C SER A 27 -10.25 -5.93 -0.35
N GLY A 28 -9.78 -4.69 -0.32
CA GLY A 28 -9.88 -3.88 0.89
C GLY A 28 -8.76 -4.11 1.87
N ASP A 29 -7.73 -4.87 1.48
CA ASP A 29 -6.64 -5.21 2.38
C ASP A 29 -5.43 -4.29 2.23
N GLY A 30 -5.49 -3.35 1.33
CA GLY A 30 -4.35 -2.50 1.05
C GLY A 30 -4.40 -1.19 1.79
N PRO A 31 -3.46 -0.31 1.43
CA PRO A 31 -3.44 1.02 2.06
C PRO A 31 -4.67 1.83 1.68
N THR A 32 -5.00 2.76 2.55
CA THR A 32 -6.03 3.73 2.26
C THR A 32 -5.63 4.52 1.01
N TYR A 33 -6.59 4.87 0.20
CA TYR A 33 -6.31 5.60 -1.02
C TYR A 33 -7.33 6.71 -1.23
N VAL A 34 -6.99 7.62 -2.14
CA VAL A 34 -7.85 8.73 -2.51
C VAL A 34 -8.45 8.41 -3.87
N LYS A 35 -9.74 8.56 -3.98
CA LYS A 35 -10.40 8.35 -5.25
C LYS A 35 -11.11 9.64 -5.64
N ALA A 36 -10.71 10.19 -6.77
CA ALA A 36 -11.32 11.39 -7.31
C ALA A 36 -11.81 11.07 -8.71
N GLY A 37 -13.10 10.85 -8.83
CA GLY A 37 -13.64 10.39 -10.11
C GLY A 37 -13.07 9.02 -10.42
N ARG A 38 -12.38 8.92 -11.53
CA ARG A 38 -11.73 7.67 -11.91
C ARG A 38 -10.28 7.59 -11.50
N LEU A 39 -9.77 8.67 -10.93
CA LEU A 39 -8.36 8.72 -10.57
C LEU A 39 -8.16 8.12 -9.19
N VAL A 40 -7.15 7.30 -9.05
CA VAL A 40 -6.76 6.72 -7.77
C VAL A 40 -5.39 7.25 -7.43
N ARG A 41 -5.27 7.76 -6.22
CA ARG A 41 -4.00 8.29 -5.72
C ARG A 41 -3.78 7.80 -4.32
N TYR A 42 -2.51 7.78 -3.91
CA TYR A 42 -2.14 7.34 -2.58
C TYR A 42 -1.38 8.44 -1.88
N ARG A 43 -1.57 8.56 -0.58
CA ARG A 43 -0.80 9.49 0.23
C ARG A 43 0.33 8.72 0.88
N GLU A 44 1.50 9.34 0.94
CA GLU A 44 2.65 8.65 1.53
C GLU A 44 2.38 8.22 2.96
N GLN A 45 1.72 9.07 3.73
CA GLN A 45 1.42 8.75 5.12
C GLN A 45 0.54 7.50 5.23
N ASP A 46 -0.34 7.31 4.28
CA ASP A 46 -1.20 6.13 4.30
C ASP A 46 -0.44 4.87 3.95
N LEU A 47 0.52 4.99 3.03
CA LEU A 47 1.38 3.85 2.73
C LEU A 47 2.20 3.47 3.95
N GLU A 48 2.73 4.46 4.65
CA GLU A 48 3.52 4.20 5.84
C GLU A 48 2.71 3.54 6.93
N LYS A 49 1.49 3.99 7.12
CA LYS A 49 0.60 3.39 8.11
C LYS A 49 0.30 1.94 7.77
N TRP A 50 0.06 1.69 6.49
CA TRP A 50 -0.24 0.34 6.07
C TRP A 50 0.96 -0.57 6.26
N ILE A 51 2.14 -0.09 5.90
CA ILE A 51 3.36 -0.86 6.10
C ILE A 51 3.54 -1.18 7.57
N ALA A 52 3.35 -0.19 8.43
CA ALA A 52 3.50 -0.40 9.86
C ALA A 52 2.56 -1.47 10.37
N SER A 53 1.35 -1.52 9.81
CA SER A 53 0.38 -2.52 10.22
C SER A 53 0.73 -3.92 9.76
N ARG A 54 1.68 -4.03 8.83
CA ARG A 54 2.08 -5.32 8.29
C ARG A 54 3.41 -5.81 8.85
N VAL A 55 4.01 -5.04 9.73
CA VAL A 55 5.28 -5.45 10.31
C VAL A 55 5.03 -6.65 11.22
N VAL A 56 5.82 -7.69 11.00
CA VAL A 56 5.71 -8.90 11.80
C VAL A 56 6.82 -8.85 12.83
N GLY A 57 6.43 -8.70 14.09
CA GLY A 57 7.41 -8.56 15.14
C GLY A 57 7.87 -9.87 15.72
N SER A 58 7.09 -10.90 15.54
CA SER A 58 7.44 -12.17 16.12
C SER A 58 8.24 -12.99 15.14
N THR A 59 9.43 -13.32 15.53
CA THR A 59 10.27 -14.08 14.64
C THR A 59 9.81 -15.51 14.51
N SER A 60 9.19 -16.01 15.53
CA SER A 60 8.83 -17.41 15.47
C SER A 60 7.82 -17.68 14.38
N GLU A 61 6.98 -16.73 14.07
CA GLU A 61 6.09 -16.94 12.94
C GLU A 61 6.65 -16.41 11.66
N GLY A 62 7.31 -15.28 11.72
CA GLY A 62 7.78 -14.65 10.52
C GLY A 62 8.79 -15.44 9.79
N ASP A 63 9.65 -16.11 10.50
CA ASP A 63 10.74 -16.77 9.84
C ASP A 63 10.44 -18.15 9.43
N ARG A 64 9.30 -18.60 9.64
CA ARG A 64 9.00 -19.92 9.18
C ARG A 64 8.63 -19.98 7.74
N LEU A 65 8.66 -18.92 7.09
CA LEU A 65 8.26 -18.87 5.70
C LEU A 65 9.33 -19.36 4.79
#